data_9c3ec9412af820a5c6e246a26903b1b0
#
_entry.id   9c3ec9412af820a5c6e246a26903b1b0
#
_cell.length_a   1.000
_cell.length_b   1.000
_cell.length_c   1.000
_cell.angle_alpha   90.00
_cell.angle_beta   90.00
_cell.angle_gamma   90.00
#
_symmetry.space_group_name_H-M   'P 1'
#
loop_
_entity.id
_entity.type
_entity.pdbx_description
1 polymer ?
#
loop_
_entity_poly.entity_id
_entity_poly.type
_entity_poly.pdbx_seq_one_letter_code
_entity_poly.pdbx_strand_id
1 'polypeptide(L)'
;VSEQQLQRFLHKVDQLNELVAQIKADPDLRAQLSACETHQQVVELAAAQGLEIGRRWGENDPPPPPESSKKAGLTNLFHSLPPAAGSERVELLLEGRGLKLELIHSCAASTPAGQWYDQPLGEWVLLVQGSAQLRFADADSAQQLQPGDLLWIPPHRLHRLEASDGGRGCLWLTLFVAPELEPQLPLA
;
A
#
# COMPACT_ATOMS: atom_id res chain seq x y z
N VAL A 1 -23.86 9.61 6.61
CA VAL A 1 -24.08 8.94 5.31
C VAL A 1 -25.06 9.80 4.54
N SER A 2 -24.66 10.28 3.34
CA SER A 2 -25.60 11.06 2.52
C SER A 2 -26.69 10.14 1.95
N GLU A 3 -27.87 10.71 1.66
CA GLU A 3 -29.00 9.99 1.04
C GLU A 3 -28.54 9.28 -0.27
N GLN A 4 -27.70 9.95 -1.07
CA GLN A 4 -27.12 9.36 -2.29
C GLN A 4 -26.25 8.13 -2.01
N GLN A 5 -25.49 8.13 -0.91
CA GLN A 5 -24.65 7.00 -0.52
C GLN A 5 -25.52 5.83 -0.05
N LEU A 6 -26.61 6.10 0.67
CA LEU A 6 -27.55 5.09 1.08
C LEU A 6 -28.24 4.45 -0.13
N GLN A 7 -28.71 5.25 -1.10
CA GLN A 7 -29.35 4.75 -2.31
C GLN A 7 -28.40 3.88 -3.16
N ARG A 8 -27.12 4.28 -3.28
CA ARG A 8 -26.11 3.45 -3.96
C ARG A 8 -25.84 2.13 -3.23
N PHE A 9 -25.84 2.17 -1.91
CA PHE A 9 -25.68 0.96 -1.10
C PHE A 9 -26.85 -0.01 -1.31
N LEU A 10 -28.09 0.50 -1.22
CA LEU A 10 -29.30 -0.31 -1.44
C LEU A 10 -29.33 -0.91 -2.85
N HIS A 11 -29.02 -0.11 -3.87
CA HIS A 11 -28.90 -0.61 -5.24
C HIS A 11 -27.89 -1.76 -5.36
N LYS A 12 -26.75 -1.66 -4.70
CA LYS A 12 -25.73 -2.72 -4.71
C LYS A 12 -26.20 -3.99 -4.00
N VAL A 13 -26.94 -3.85 -2.92
CA VAL A 13 -27.57 -5.01 -2.22
C VAL A 13 -28.55 -5.71 -3.15
N ASP A 14 -29.35 -4.96 -3.90
CA ASP A 14 -30.30 -5.51 -4.89
C ASP A 14 -29.56 -6.28 -6.00
N GLN A 15 -28.48 -5.74 -6.53
CA GLN A 15 -27.63 -6.39 -7.54
C GLN A 15 -27.03 -7.72 -7.02
N LEU A 16 -26.56 -7.72 -5.77
CA LEU A 16 -26.05 -8.95 -5.14
C LEU A 16 -27.15 -9.99 -4.92
N ASN A 17 -28.33 -9.58 -4.49
CA ASN A 17 -29.49 -10.47 -4.33
C ASN A 17 -29.92 -11.08 -5.68
N GLU A 18 -29.91 -10.28 -6.74
CA GLU A 18 -30.21 -10.74 -8.10
C GLU A 18 -29.17 -11.77 -8.58
N LEU A 19 -27.87 -11.50 -8.37
CA LEU A 19 -26.82 -12.47 -8.69
C LEU A 19 -27.04 -13.80 -7.96
N VAL A 20 -27.35 -13.75 -6.67
CA VAL A 20 -27.65 -14.95 -5.87
C VAL A 20 -28.87 -15.72 -6.42
N ALA A 21 -29.90 -15.00 -6.87
CA ALA A 21 -31.09 -15.63 -7.46
C ALA A 21 -30.74 -16.33 -8.79
N GLN A 22 -29.96 -15.69 -9.65
CA GLN A 22 -29.51 -16.26 -10.93
C GLN A 22 -28.62 -17.49 -10.73
N ILE A 23 -27.68 -17.46 -9.78
CA ILE A 23 -26.83 -18.61 -9.42
C ILE A 23 -27.64 -19.81 -8.92
N LYS A 24 -28.73 -19.56 -8.22
CA LYS A 24 -29.63 -20.62 -7.75
C LYS A 24 -30.46 -21.26 -8.88
N ALA A 25 -30.78 -20.46 -9.89
CA ALA A 25 -31.61 -20.87 -11.03
C ALA A 25 -30.78 -21.50 -12.17
N ASP A 26 -29.51 -21.12 -12.31
CA ASP A 26 -28.64 -21.54 -13.40
C ASP A 26 -27.42 -22.32 -12.87
N PRO A 27 -27.40 -23.67 -13.06
CA PRO A 27 -26.27 -24.52 -12.67
C PRO A 27 -24.95 -24.19 -13.38
N ASP A 28 -25.01 -23.72 -14.65
CA ASP A 28 -23.84 -23.40 -15.44
C ASP A 28 -23.18 -22.11 -14.93
N LEU A 29 -23.99 -21.10 -14.62
CA LEU A 29 -23.51 -19.87 -13.97
C LEU A 29 -22.90 -20.16 -12.60
N ARG A 30 -23.52 -21.07 -11.84
CA ARG A 30 -22.98 -21.53 -10.56
C ARG A 30 -21.62 -22.20 -10.71
N ALA A 31 -21.45 -23.04 -11.73
CA ALA A 31 -20.18 -23.72 -12.00
C ALA A 31 -19.08 -22.70 -12.39
N GLN A 32 -19.43 -21.72 -13.23
CA GLN A 32 -18.50 -20.64 -13.63
C GLN A 32 -18.08 -19.81 -12.41
N LEU A 33 -19.03 -19.44 -11.53
CA LEU A 33 -18.68 -18.70 -10.32
C LEU A 33 -17.79 -19.49 -9.37
N SER A 34 -18.04 -20.81 -9.25
CA SER A 34 -17.21 -21.70 -8.41
C SER A 34 -15.80 -21.90 -8.96
N ALA A 35 -15.58 -21.65 -10.24
CA ALA A 35 -14.27 -21.70 -10.90
C ALA A 35 -13.51 -20.39 -10.82
N CYS A 36 -14.12 -19.30 -10.31
CA CYS A 36 -13.43 -18.03 -10.12
C CYS A 36 -12.43 -18.13 -8.95
N GLU A 37 -11.18 -17.82 -9.22
CA GLU A 37 -10.10 -17.83 -8.23
C GLU A 37 -9.87 -16.46 -7.58
N THR A 38 -10.39 -15.40 -8.21
CA THR A 38 -10.19 -14.01 -7.76
C THR A 38 -11.52 -13.25 -7.68
N HIS A 39 -11.56 -12.24 -6.80
CA HIS A 39 -12.71 -11.34 -6.73
C HIS A 39 -12.98 -10.62 -8.06
N GLN A 40 -11.93 -10.28 -8.80
CA GLN A 40 -12.06 -9.63 -10.11
C GLN A 40 -12.80 -10.50 -11.11
N GLN A 41 -12.53 -11.79 -11.17
CA GLN A 41 -13.25 -12.73 -12.03
C GLN A 41 -14.73 -12.84 -11.66
N VAL A 42 -15.06 -12.79 -10.36
CA VAL A 42 -16.47 -12.76 -9.88
C VAL A 42 -17.16 -11.48 -10.37
N VAL A 43 -16.49 -10.34 -10.29
CA VAL A 43 -17.02 -9.05 -10.75
C VAL A 43 -17.28 -9.06 -12.27
N GLU A 44 -16.34 -9.57 -13.04
CA GLU A 44 -16.44 -9.68 -14.50
C GLU A 44 -17.57 -10.62 -14.91
N LEU A 45 -17.71 -11.76 -14.22
CA LEU A 45 -18.81 -12.68 -14.45
C LEU A 45 -20.16 -12.05 -14.15
N ALA A 46 -20.28 -11.31 -13.04
CA ALA A 46 -21.51 -10.59 -12.69
C ALA A 46 -21.83 -9.48 -13.71
N ALA A 47 -20.81 -8.74 -14.17
CA ALA A 47 -20.97 -7.73 -15.21
C ALA A 47 -21.46 -8.32 -16.55
N ALA A 48 -21.03 -9.53 -16.91
CA ALA A 48 -21.53 -10.26 -18.06
C ALA A 48 -23.03 -10.63 -17.95
N GLN A 49 -23.54 -10.72 -16.71
CA GLN A 49 -24.98 -10.88 -16.43
C GLN A 49 -25.73 -9.54 -16.27
N GLY A 50 -25.06 -8.42 -16.54
CA GLY A 50 -25.67 -7.09 -16.39
C GLY A 50 -25.73 -6.58 -14.94
N LEU A 51 -25.00 -7.20 -14.02
CA LEU A 51 -25.02 -6.88 -12.60
C LEU A 51 -23.75 -6.15 -12.17
N GLU A 52 -23.90 -5.02 -11.47
CA GLU A 52 -22.81 -4.15 -11.04
C GLU A 52 -22.49 -4.37 -9.55
N ILE A 53 -21.65 -5.36 -9.24
CA ILE A 53 -21.28 -5.73 -7.86
C ILE A 53 -19.88 -5.29 -7.44
N GLY A 54 -19.05 -4.81 -8.38
CA GLY A 54 -17.59 -4.69 -8.26
C GLY A 54 -17.04 -3.60 -7.38
N ARG A 55 -17.88 -2.72 -6.80
CA ARG A 55 -17.38 -1.58 -6.03
C ARG A 55 -17.60 -1.73 -4.55
N ARG A 56 -16.59 -1.44 -3.76
CA ARG A 56 -16.76 -1.26 -2.31
C ARG A 56 -17.58 -0.01 -2.04
N TRP A 57 -18.33 -0.04 -0.95
CA TRP A 57 -19.08 1.12 -0.48
C TRP A 57 -18.14 2.32 -0.22
N GLY A 58 -18.43 3.48 -0.83
CA GLY A 58 -17.62 4.69 -0.67
C GLY A 58 -16.47 4.86 -1.68
N GLU A 59 -16.21 3.89 -2.55
CA GLU A 59 -15.29 4.09 -3.66
C GLU A 59 -15.98 4.90 -4.77
N ASN A 60 -15.45 6.07 -5.07
CA ASN A 60 -15.68 6.72 -6.35
C ASN A 60 -15.07 5.82 -7.43
N ASP A 61 -15.63 5.86 -8.66
CA ASP A 61 -15.01 5.17 -9.79
C ASP A 61 -13.49 5.34 -9.75
N PRO A 62 -12.68 4.27 -9.62
CA PRO A 62 -11.34 4.43 -10.07
C PRO A 62 -11.48 4.76 -11.56
N PRO A 63 -10.87 5.85 -12.04
CA PRO A 63 -10.71 6.00 -13.47
C PRO A 63 -10.11 4.70 -13.98
N PRO A 64 -10.45 4.25 -15.21
CA PRO A 64 -9.76 3.14 -15.84
C PRO A 64 -8.26 3.39 -15.64
N PRO A 65 -7.44 2.34 -15.35
CA PRO A 65 -6.03 2.54 -15.10
C PRO A 65 -5.53 3.46 -16.21
N PRO A 66 -5.00 4.65 -15.89
CA PRO A 66 -4.64 5.60 -16.90
C PRO A 66 -3.58 4.90 -17.75
N GLU A 67 -3.93 4.60 -19.00
CA GLU A 67 -2.90 4.53 -20.03
C GLU A 67 -2.11 5.82 -19.86
N SER A 68 -0.96 5.69 -19.19
CA SER A 68 0.13 6.66 -19.10
C SER A 68 -0.18 8.16 -19.35
N SER A 69 -1.27 8.69 -18.81
CA SER A 69 -1.34 10.13 -18.61
C SER A 69 -0.83 10.42 -17.20
N LYS A 70 0.49 10.47 -17.04
CA LYS A 70 1.13 11.18 -15.95
C LYS A 70 0.58 12.59 -15.99
N LYS A 71 -0.49 12.89 -15.26
CA LYS A 71 -0.81 14.27 -14.90
C LYS A 71 0.44 14.77 -14.24
N ALA A 72 1.16 15.66 -14.92
CA ALA A 72 2.45 16.13 -14.49
C ALA A 72 2.37 16.50 -12.99
N GLY A 73 3.07 15.77 -12.14
CA GLY A 73 3.26 16.09 -10.75
C GLY A 73 2.25 15.55 -9.71
N LEU A 74 1.23 14.76 -10.09
CA LEU A 74 0.32 14.14 -9.10
C LEU A 74 0.55 12.64 -8.98
N THR A 75 0.98 12.20 -7.79
CA THR A 75 1.11 10.78 -7.42
C THR A 75 0.25 10.49 -6.19
N ASN A 76 -0.52 9.41 -6.23
CA ASN A 76 -1.23 8.94 -5.05
C ASN A 76 -0.50 7.71 -4.48
N LEU A 77 0.07 7.87 -3.30
CA LEU A 77 0.88 6.84 -2.64
C LEU A 77 0.08 5.55 -2.37
N PHE A 78 -1.22 5.66 -2.13
CA PHE A 78 -2.09 4.53 -1.82
C PHE A 78 -2.52 3.70 -3.04
N HIS A 79 -2.16 4.11 -4.26
CA HIS A 79 -2.36 3.29 -5.46
C HIS A 79 -1.29 2.20 -5.61
N SER A 80 -0.25 2.23 -4.79
CA SER A 80 0.77 1.18 -4.76
C SER A 80 0.19 -0.12 -4.21
N LEU A 81 0.27 -1.20 -5.00
CA LEU A 81 -0.11 -2.52 -4.54
C LEU A 81 1.04 -3.15 -3.72
N PRO A 82 0.73 -3.93 -2.67
CA PRO A 82 1.76 -4.62 -1.91
C PRO A 82 2.54 -5.58 -2.81
N PRO A 83 3.87 -5.68 -2.62
CA PRO A 83 4.66 -6.70 -3.29
C PRO A 83 4.36 -8.09 -2.71
N ALA A 84 4.99 -9.13 -3.24
CA ALA A 84 4.89 -10.47 -2.68
C ALA A 84 5.34 -10.50 -1.20
N ALA A 85 4.74 -11.37 -0.41
CA ALA A 85 5.15 -11.54 0.99
C ALA A 85 6.65 -11.89 1.09
N GLY A 86 7.33 -11.28 2.04
CA GLY A 86 8.78 -11.40 2.24
C GLY A 86 9.61 -10.48 1.34
N SER A 87 9.00 -9.53 0.62
CA SER A 87 9.71 -8.66 -0.31
C SER A 87 9.38 -7.18 -0.12
N GLU A 88 10.22 -6.35 -0.77
CA GLU A 88 10.07 -4.91 -0.84
C GLU A 88 10.09 -4.46 -2.31
N ARG A 89 9.38 -3.38 -2.59
CA ARG A 89 9.43 -2.66 -3.86
C ARG A 89 9.75 -1.20 -3.58
N VAL A 90 10.77 -0.69 -4.26
CA VAL A 90 11.20 0.70 -4.16
C VAL A 90 10.83 1.42 -5.45
N GLU A 91 10.21 2.57 -5.32
CA GLU A 91 9.90 3.48 -6.42
C GLU A 91 10.59 4.83 -6.16
N LEU A 92 11.46 5.23 -7.06
CA LEU A 92 12.13 6.53 -7.01
C LEU A 92 11.14 7.62 -7.47
N LEU A 93 10.80 8.55 -6.56
CA LEU A 93 9.90 9.66 -6.85
C LEU A 93 10.65 10.92 -7.29
N LEU A 94 11.79 11.19 -6.67
CA LEU A 94 12.63 12.37 -6.96
C LEU A 94 14.08 12.06 -6.65
N GLU A 95 14.99 12.54 -7.50
CA GLU A 95 16.45 12.52 -7.23
C GLU A 95 17.12 13.77 -7.77
N GLY A 96 18.00 14.36 -6.99
CA GLY A 96 18.83 15.48 -7.42
C GLY A 96 19.40 16.33 -6.29
N ARG A 97 20.54 16.95 -6.52
CA ARG A 97 21.20 17.91 -5.62
C ARG A 97 21.35 17.43 -4.17
N GLY A 98 21.71 16.15 -3.98
CA GLY A 98 21.91 15.58 -2.64
C GLY A 98 20.60 15.18 -1.92
N LEU A 99 19.48 15.13 -2.63
CA LEU A 99 18.20 14.64 -2.15
C LEU A 99 17.72 13.46 -2.98
N LYS A 100 17.16 12.45 -2.34
CA LYS A 100 16.49 11.33 -3.00
C LYS A 100 15.22 11.00 -2.22
N LEU A 101 14.05 11.01 -2.88
CA LEU A 101 12.77 10.67 -2.31
C LEU A 101 12.30 9.34 -2.91
N GLU A 102 12.01 8.38 -2.06
CA GLU A 102 11.56 7.06 -2.44
C GLU A 102 10.24 6.71 -1.77
N LEU A 103 9.41 5.99 -2.49
CA LEU A 103 8.27 5.26 -1.95
C LEU A 103 8.66 3.78 -1.85
N ILE A 104 8.64 3.24 -0.63
CA ILE A 104 8.96 1.85 -0.37
C ILE A 104 7.67 1.15 0.05
N HIS A 105 7.38 0.01 -0.57
CA HIS A 105 6.29 -0.85 -0.16
C HIS A 105 6.86 -2.20 0.26
N SER A 106 6.78 -2.54 1.53
CA SER A 106 7.23 -3.82 2.10
C SER A 106 6.02 -4.66 2.55
N CYS A 107 6.10 -5.98 2.38
CA CYS A 107 5.04 -6.91 2.78
C CYS A 107 5.64 -8.12 3.48
N ALA A 108 5.36 -8.30 4.77
CA ALA A 108 5.95 -9.35 5.60
C ALA A 108 7.48 -9.45 5.43
N ALA A 109 8.13 -8.32 5.15
CA ALA A 109 9.57 -8.24 4.91
C ALA A 109 10.34 -8.04 6.20
N SER A 110 11.56 -8.54 6.22
CA SER A 110 12.54 -8.28 7.26
C SER A 110 13.94 -8.34 6.67
N THR A 111 14.87 -7.58 7.25
CA THR A 111 16.28 -7.67 6.91
C THR A 111 16.85 -9.01 7.36
N PRO A 112 17.59 -9.76 6.53
CA PRO A 112 18.17 -11.03 6.91
C PRO A 112 18.99 -10.96 8.20
N ALA A 113 19.00 -12.03 8.97
CA ALA A 113 19.73 -12.08 10.24
C ALA A 113 21.22 -11.74 10.07
N GLY A 114 21.74 -10.87 10.93
CA GLY A 114 23.13 -10.42 10.90
C GLY A 114 23.43 -9.33 9.88
N GLN A 115 22.47 -8.93 9.03
CA GLN A 115 22.63 -7.81 8.10
C GLN A 115 22.09 -6.52 8.72
N TRP A 116 22.74 -5.41 8.36
CA TRP A 116 22.38 -4.05 8.76
C TRP A 116 22.52 -3.12 7.56
N TYR A 117 21.61 -2.17 7.47
CA TYR A 117 21.77 -1.05 6.55
C TYR A 117 22.83 -0.10 7.13
N ASP A 118 23.78 0.27 6.29
CA ASP A 118 24.80 1.31 6.52
C ASP A 118 24.83 2.20 5.30
N GLN A 119 24.48 3.45 5.44
CA GLN A 119 24.37 4.36 4.31
C GLN A 119 24.98 5.73 4.63
N PRO A 120 25.62 6.37 3.64
CA PRO A 120 26.30 7.65 3.84
C PRO A 120 25.35 8.86 3.85
N LEU A 121 24.07 8.65 3.56
CA LEU A 121 23.03 9.68 3.57
C LEU A 121 22.24 9.62 4.87
N GLY A 122 21.84 10.77 5.38
CA GLY A 122 20.80 10.82 6.40
C GLY A 122 19.44 10.48 5.81
N GLU A 123 18.56 9.91 6.60
CA GLU A 123 17.28 9.40 6.12
C GLU A 123 16.12 9.84 7.02
N TRP A 124 15.13 10.52 6.44
CA TRP A 124 13.82 10.69 7.03
C TRP A 124 12.92 9.55 6.59
N VAL A 125 12.37 8.81 7.53
CA VAL A 125 11.44 7.70 7.29
C VAL A 125 10.08 8.04 7.86
N LEU A 126 9.08 8.18 7.01
CA LEU A 126 7.67 8.31 7.41
C LEU A 126 6.94 7.00 7.12
N LEU A 127 6.39 6.36 8.15
CA LEU A 127 5.46 5.24 7.93
C LEU A 127 4.08 5.80 7.60
N VAL A 128 3.63 5.59 6.37
CA VAL A 128 2.35 6.08 5.85
C VAL A 128 1.22 5.09 6.11
N GLN A 129 1.53 3.78 6.04
CA GLN A 129 0.56 2.68 6.21
C GLN A 129 1.24 1.45 6.79
N GLY A 130 0.47 0.63 7.52
CA GLY A 130 0.90 -0.63 8.10
C GLY A 130 1.51 -0.46 9.50
N SER A 131 2.22 -1.48 9.97
CA SER A 131 2.99 -1.46 11.21
C SER A 131 4.32 -2.16 11.00
N ALA A 132 5.38 -1.69 11.66
CA ALA A 132 6.70 -2.24 11.49
C ALA A 132 7.54 -2.16 12.75
N GLN A 133 8.61 -2.95 12.77
CA GLN A 133 9.63 -2.92 13.80
C GLN A 133 10.97 -2.59 13.17
N LEU A 134 11.56 -1.48 13.56
CA LEU A 134 12.89 -1.06 13.15
C LEU A 134 13.85 -1.17 14.34
N ARG A 135 15.03 -1.72 14.12
CA ARG A 135 16.05 -1.86 15.16
C ARG A 135 17.31 -1.11 14.76
N PHE A 136 17.89 -0.41 15.74
CA PHE A 136 19.22 0.17 15.64
C PHE A 136 20.24 -0.74 16.32
N ALA A 137 21.46 -0.77 15.79
CA ALA A 137 22.53 -1.58 16.39
C ALA A 137 22.97 -1.06 17.78
N ASP A 138 22.78 0.22 18.04
CA ASP A 138 23.07 0.92 19.28
C ASP A 138 21.89 0.94 20.27
N ALA A 139 20.82 0.17 20.00
CA ALA A 139 19.64 0.10 20.87
C ALA A 139 19.35 -1.33 21.35
N ASP A 140 18.90 -1.46 22.59
CA ASP A 140 18.62 -2.76 23.23
C ASP A 140 17.34 -3.42 22.66
N SER A 141 16.41 -2.63 22.11
CA SER A 141 15.14 -3.13 21.62
C SER A 141 14.77 -2.53 20.28
N ALA A 142 13.94 -3.25 19.52
CA ALA A 142 13.35 -2.72 18.30
C ALA A 142 12.30 -1.66 18.62
N GLN A 143 12.26 -0.64 17.79
CA GLN A 143 11.28 0.45 17.84
C GLN A 143 10.05 0.06 17.02
N GLN A 144 8.89 0.07 17.67
CA GLN A 144 7.62 -0.16 17.01
C GLN A 144 7.19 1.13 16.29
N LEU A 145 6.83 1.02 15.01
CA LEU A 145 6.34 2.12 14.19
C LEU A 145 4.89 1.89 13.77
N GLN A 146 4.14 2.97 13.74
CA GLN A 146 2.74 3.04 13.30
C GLN A 146 2.53 4.19 12.31
N PRO A 147 1.42 4.22 11.56
CA PRO A 147 1.18 5.28 10.58
C PRO A 147 1.23 6.68 11.20
N GLY A 148 2.00 7.56 10.58
CA GLY A 148 2.28 8.92 11.04
C GLY A 148 3.59 9.08 11.80
N ASP A 149 4.25 7.98 12.21
CA ASP A 149 5.56 8.07 12.83
C ASP A 149 6.60 8.51 11.81
N LEU A 150 7.34 9.56 12.17
CA LEU A 150 8.42 10.14 11.41
C LEU A 150 9.73 9.98 12.19
N LEU A 151 10.71 9.34 11.56
CA LEU A 151 11.99 9.00 12.19
C LEU A 151 13.15 9.58 11.39
N TRP A 152 14.14 10.18 12.08
CA TRP A 152 15.41 10.55 11.48
C TRP A 152 16.47 9.50 11.78
N ILE A 153 17.11 9.00 10.74
CA ILE A 153 18.25 8.08 10.81
C ILE A 153 19.48 8.84 10.31
N PRO A 154 20.43 9.18 11.18
CA PRO A 154 21.68 9.85 10.76
C PRO A 154 22.51 8.99 9.80
N PRO A 155 23.40 9.61 8.99
CA PRO A 155 24.37 8.88 8.20
C PRO A 155 25.12 7.85 9.06
N HIS A 156 25.36 6.66 8.49
CA HIS A 156 26.10 5.56 9.11
C HIS A 156 25.50 4.99 10.41
N ARG A 157 24.29 5.37 10.79
CA ARG A 157 23.61 4.71 11.91
C ARG A 157 23.05 3.37 11.46
N LEU A 158 23.69 2.31 11.92
CA LEU A 158 23.30 0.93 11.57
C LEU A 158 21.89 0.64 12.04
N HIS A 159 21.03 0.26 11.11
CA HIS A 159 19.63 -0.10 11.40
C HIS A 159 19.17 -1.26 10.52
N ARG A 160 18.04 -1.86 10.87
CA ARG A 160 17.44 -2.97 10.13
C ARG A 160 15.93 -3.03 10.33
N LEU A 161 15.23 -3.53 9.35
CA LEU A 161 13.82 -3.89 9.47
C LEU A 161 13.72 -5.26 10.15
N GLU A 162 13.17 -5.32 11.37
CA GLU A 162 12.92 -6.60 12.06
C GLU A 162 11.64 -7.27 11.55
N ALA A 163 10.60 -6.48 11.27
CA ALA A 163 9.34 -6.97 10.75
C ALA A 163 8.54 -5.86 10.07
N SER A 164 7.75 -6.21 9.07
CA SER A 164 6.72 -5.36 8.49
C SER A 164 5.39 -6.11 8.36
N ASP A 165 4.27 -5.37 8.35
CA ASP A 165 2.92 -5.91 8.21
C ASP A 165 2.81 -6.79 6.94
N GLY A 166 2.21 -7.97 7.11
CA GLY A 166 1.99 -8.94 6.03
C GLY A 166 0.60 -8.85 5.36
N GLY A 167 -0.31 -8.04 5.90
CA GLY A 167 -1.66 -7.89 5.36
C GLY A 167 -1.67 -6.94 4.15
N ARG A 168 -1.90 -5.66 4.40
CA ARG A 168 -1.78 -4.61 3.37
C ARG A 168 -0.35 -4.19 3.07
N GLY A 169 0.61 -4.69 3.85
CA GLY A 169 2.00 -4.25 3.83
C GLY A 169 2.20 -2.89 4.47
N CYS A 170 3.47 -2.50 4.57
CA CYS A 170 3.88 -1.19 5.00
C CYS A 170 4.17 -0.31 3.80
N LEU A 171 3.71 0.93 3.85
CA LEU A 171 4.04 1.96 2.87
C LEU A 171 4.87 3.04 3.55
N TRP A 172 6.05 3.28 3.01
CA TRP A 172 7.04 4.20 3.55
C TRP A 172 7.31 5.31 2.57
N LEU A 173 7.41 6.53 3.05
CA LEU A 173 7.96 7.64 2.30
C LEU A 173 9.31 8.00 2.92
N THR A 174 10.36 7.84 2.14
CA THR A 174 11.74 7.98 2.62
C THR A 174 12.45 9.09 1.87
N LEU A 175 12.98 10.07 2.60
CA LEU A 175 13.80 11.14 2.06
C LEU A 175 15.23 10.97 2.52
N PHE A 176 16.12 10.67 1.57
CA PHE A 176 17.56 10.65 1.80
C PHE A 176 18.14 12.04 1.57
N VAL A 177 19.04 12.43 2.45
CA VAL A 177 19.64 13.76 2.48
C VAL A 177 21.16 13.62 2.56
N ALA A 178 21.88 14.26 1.63
CA ALA A 178 23.34 14.29 1.67
C ALA A 178 23.85 15.08 2.91
N PRO A 179 25.01 14.72 3.46
CA PRO A 179 25.53 15.34 4.68
C PRO A 179 25.63 16.87 4.61
N GLU A 180 25.88 17.42 3.42
CA GLU A 180 25.97 18.86 3.20
C GLU A 180 24.63 19.59 3.37
N LEU A 181 23.52 18.84 3.30
CA LEU A 181 22.14 19.33 3.42
C LEU A 181 21.50 18.86 4.73
N GLU A 182 22.28 18.24 5.62
CA GLU A 182 21.76 17.65 6.85
C GLU A 182 20.95 18.70 7.65
N PRO A 183 19.68 18.40 7.98
CA PRO A 183 18.85 19.34 8.68
C PRO A 183 19.35 19.55 10.11
N GLN A 184 19.37 20.79 10.58
CA GLN A 184 19.50 21.05 12.01
C GLN A 184 18.17 20.67 12.66
N LEU A 185 18.15 19.51 13.31
CA LEU A 185 16.97 19.11 14.08
C LEU A 185 16.78 20.06 15.26
N PRO A 186 15.56 20.53 15.52
CA PRO A 186 15.29 21.23 16.75
C PRO A 186 15.64 20.29 17.91
N LEU A 187 16.49 20.74 18.81
CA LEU A 187 16.79 20.02 20.03
C LEU A 187 15.49 19.80 20.79
N ALA A 188 15.17 18.54 21.06
CA ALA A 188 14.01 18.15 21.86
C ALA A 188 14.17 18.58 23.33
#